data_884474df99ba1590795b32a5544b059f
#
_entry.id   884474df99ba1590795b32a5544b059f
#
_cell.length_a   1.000
_cell.length_b   1.000
_cell.length_c   1.000
_cell.angle_alpha   90.00
_cell.angle_beta   90.00
_cell.angle_gamma   90.00
#
_symmetry.space_group_name_H-M   'P 1'
#
loop_
_entity.id
_entity.type
_entity.pdbx_description
1 polymer ?
#
loop_
_entity_poly.entity_id
_entity_poly.type
_entity_poly.pdbx_seq_one_letter_code
_entity_poly.pdbx_strand_id
1 'polypeptide(L)'
;MKGIRFKIFFIVLLFFLAVYSLYPTYRFYFVLPSEMKKLERQLANAKTPNESLAIQNQLLEIKKEQIRLHKKSIHLGLDLVGGMHLLLEIDKSKLSPQEASEAVDRALEVIRNRIDQFGVFEPIIQKTAEGRILIQLPGVDRERAKSLIGQTAQLEFSLVAEPNAARELFKKIDEYVQKLKPTDTTKFSDKIFEIEPSDFGCEEEDLPEVENIIKSLDTTILGEWQILFGPLESYQGRRIRRVYVVKREPEITGASVASAEIHPYSGMETGLANTWVVGLKLKKADARKFASITGRNVGKRLAIILDKTVRSAPVIKERIPSGEAMITTGEINPDKAKEIAIVIKSGALPAPVFISEERSVGPTLGQDAINKGIRVIIVSAIIVFIFMVIYYNLSGLIADICLFLNIFFLLALLSTLRGTLTLPGIAGIALTIGMSVDASILIFERIREELRSGKTPLTAVDAGFKRATVTIIDANLTTIITAIVLYWLGTGPIRGFATTLIIGLLVNLFTAIFVARVLFEIILNQFQFKRLPI
;
A
#
# COMPACT_ATOMS: atom_id res chain seq x y z
N MET A 1 -41.37 -13.54 33.24
CA MET A 1 -41.59 -12.59 32.14
C MET A 1 -40.64 -11.40 32.15
N LYS A 2 -40.32 -10.71 33.27
CA LYS A 2 -39.36 -9.57 33.27
C LYS A 2 -37.96 -9.95 32.74
N GLY A 3 -37.43 -11.10 33.12
CA GLY A 3 -36.10 -11.53 32.67
C GLY A 3 -36.00 -11.84 31.18
N ILE A 4 -37.04 -12.38 30.54
CA ILE A 4 -37.06 -12.67 29.10
C ILE A 4 -37.10 -11.36 28.28
N ARG A 5 -37.91 -10.39 28.73
CA ARG A 5 -37.98 -9.06 28.06
C ARG A 5 -36.63 -8.36 28.05
N PHE A 6 -35.86 -8.46 29.12
CA PHE A 6 -34.52 -7.92 29.20
C PHE A 6 -33.55 -8.62 28.22
N LYS A 7 -33.60 -9.97 28.14
CA LYS A 7 -32.79 -10.75 27.20
C LYS A 7 -33.12 -10.39 25.75
N ILE A 8 -34.40 -10.25 25.40
CA ILE A 8 -34.86 -9.82 24.08
C ILE A 8 -34.35 -8.42 23.77
N PHE A 9 -34.54 -7.48 24.70
CA PHE A 9 -34.04 -6.10 24.52
C PHE A 9 -32.55 -6.09 24.27
N PHE A 10 -31.77 -6.89 24.96
CA PHE A 10 -30.33 -6.99 24.77
C PHE A 10 -29.95 -7.51 23.37
N ILE A 11 -30.60 -8.55 22.86
CA ILE A 11 -30.38 -9.07 21.50
C ILE A 11 -30.75 -8.02 20.45
N VAL A 12 -31.87 -7.33 20.60
CA VAL A 12 -32.34 -6.29 19.70
C VAL A 12 -31.35 -5.08 19.69
N LEU A 13 -30.88 -4.70 20.88
CA LEU A 13 -29.87 -3.64 20.99
C LEU A 13 -28.58 -4.00 20.26
N LEU A 14 -28.09 -5.23 20.45
CA LEU A 14 -26.89 -5.71 19.74
C LEU A 14 -27.11 -5.76 18.21
N PHE A 15 -28.32 -6.14 17.79
CA PHE A 15 -28.66 -6.14 16.35
C PHE A 15 -28.60 -4.72 15.77
N PHE A 16 -29.16 -3.71 16.43
CA PHE A 16 -29.09 -2.33 15.95
C PHE A 16 -27.65 -1.76 15.98
N LEU A 17 -26.86 -2.12 16.99
CA LEU A 17 -25.44 -1.77 17.03
C LEU A 17 -24.66 -2.40 15.86
N ALA A 18 -24.98 -3.63 15.51
CA ALA A 18 -24.38 -4.31 14.36
C ALA A 18 -24.78 -3.66 13.04
N VAL A 19 -26.06 -3.27 12.86
CA VAL A 19 -26.53 -2.49 11.70
C VAL A 19 -25.77 -1.18 11.59
N TYR A 20 -25.63 -0.45 12.70
CA TYR A 20 -24.88 0.81 12.73
C TYR A 20 -23.41 0.64 12.36
N SER A 21 -22.77 -0.43 12.85
CA SER A 21 -21.38 -0.77 12.52
C SER A 21 -21.18 -1.15 11.04
N LEU A 22 -22.14 -1.84 10.43
CA LEU A 22 -22.07 -2.27 9.04
C LEU A 22 -22.48 -1.17 8.03
N TYR A 23 -23.19 -0.13 8.48
CA TYR A 23 -23.66 0.93 7.61
C TYR A 23 -22.54 1.61 6.79
N PRO A 24 -21.36 1.96 7.37
CA PRO A 24 -20.23 2.49 6.61
C PRO A 24 -19.75 1.54 5.51
N THR A 25 -19.68 0.23 5.80
CA THR A 25 -19.27 -0.80 4.84
C THR A 25 -20.26 -0.90 3.67
N TYR A 26 -21.56 -0.95 3.97
CA TYR A 26 -22.61 -0.97 2.94
C TYR A 26 -22.55 0.27 2.04
N ARG A 27 -22.45 1.47 2.63
CA ARG A 27 -22.38 2.72 1.87
C ARG A 27 -21.13 2.81 1.01
N PHE A 28 -19.98 2.37 1.53
CA PHE A 28 -18.70 2.39 0.82
C PHE A 28 -18.67 1.47 -0.40
N TYR A 29 -19.12 0.21 -0.26
CA TYR A 29 -18.99 -0.79 -1.34
C TYR A 29 -20.16 -0.80 -2.32
N PHE A 30 -21.36 -0.39 -1.92
CA PHE A 30 -22.56 -0.53 -2.74
C PHE A 30 -23.16 0.81 -3.18
N VAL A 31 -23.14 1.83 -2.34
CA VAL A 31 -23.81 3.11 -2.64
C VAL A 31 -22.87 4.07 -3.37
N LEU A 32 -21.71 4.40 -2.77
CA LEU A 32 -20.78 5.39 -3.33
C LEU A 32 -20.29 5.07 -4.74
N PRO A 33 -19.92 3.82 -5.10
CA PRO A 33 -19.49 3.53 -6.47
C PRO A 33 -20.57 3.80 -7.51
N SER A 34 -21.84 3.56 -7.17
CA SER A 34 -22.98 3.83 -8.06
C SER A 34 -23.23 5.33 -8.23
N GLU A 35 -23.11 6.10 -7.15
CA GLU A 35 -23.23 7.57 -7.17
C GLU A 35 -22.10 8.21 -7.99
N MET A 36 -20.85 7.78 -7.78
CA MET A 36 -19.70 8.24 -8.55
C MET A 36 -19.88 7.98 -10.05
N LYS A 37 -20.23 6.75 -10.42
CA LYS A 37 -20.45 6.39 -11.83
C LYS A 37 -21.57 7.20 -12.48
N LYS A 38 -22.61 7.57 -11.72
CA LYS A 38 -23.68 8.44 -12.20
C LYS A 38 -23.17 9.86 -12.45
N LEU A 39 -22.41 10.43 -11.53
CA LEU A 39 -21.83 11.77 -11.67
C LEU A 39 -20.77 11.84 -12.77
N GLU A 40 -19.95 10.81 -12.95
CA GLU A 40 -18.98 10.72 -14.05
C GLU A 40 -19.68 10.72 -15.42
N ARG A 41 -20.81 10.00 -15.55
CA ARG A 41 -21.63 10.05 -16.76
C ARG A 41 -22.26 11.42 -16.98
N GLN A 42 -22.70 12.09 -15.92
CA GLN A 42 -23.22 13.46 -16.01
C GLN A 42 -22.13 14.45 -16.41
N LEU A 43 -20.92 14.30 -15.87
CA LEU A 43 -19.77 15.11 -16.23
C LEU A 43 -19.39 14.96 -17.71
N ALA A 44 -19.42 13.72 -18.23
CA ALA A 44 -19.16 13.44 -19.64
C ALA A 44 -20.21 14.07 -20.59
N ASN A 45 -21.42 14.30 -20.10
CA ASN A 45 -22.55 14.88 -20.84
C ASN A 45 -22.77 16.37 -20.55
N ALA A 46 -21.98 17.00 -19.69
CA ALA A 46 -22.10 18.40 -19.30
C ALA A 46 -21.83 19.33 -20.51
N LYS A 47 -22.77 20.24 -20.79
CA LYS A 47 -22.68 21.13 -21.94
C LYS A 47 -22.15 22.52 -21.60
N THR A 48 -22.15 22.89 -20.32
CA THR A 48 -21.69 24.21 -19.86
C THR A 48 -20.55 24.11 -18.86
N PRO A 49 -19.59 25.06 -18.85
CA PRO A 49 -18.49 25.07 -17.88
C PRO A 49 -18.95 25.14 -16.42
N ASN A 50 -20.04 25.85 -16.15
CA ASN A 50 -20.60 25.97 -14.80
C ASN A 50 -21.21 24.66 -14.30
N GLU A 51 -21.88 23.92 -15.16
CA GLU A 51 -22.43 22.60 -14.87
C GLU A 51 -21.29 21.58 -14.59
N SER A 52 -20.26 21.59 -15.42
CA SER A 52 -19.05 20.76 -15.22
C SER A 52 -18.38 21.03 -13.87
N LEU A 53 -18.23 22.32 -13.49
CA LEU A 53 -17.65 22.71 -12.21
C LEU A 53 -18.50 22.25 -11.01
N ALA A 54 -19.83 22.38 -11.11
CA ALA A 54 -20.73 21.92 -10.07
C ALA A 54 -20.64 20.41 -9.85
N ILE A 55 -20.60 19.61 -10.94
CA ILE A 55 -20.46 18.15 -10.88
C ILE A 55 -19.07 17.76 -10.34
N GLN A 56 -18.00 18.46 -10.71
CA GLN A 56 -16.66 18.23 -10.17
C GLN A 56 -16.60 18.48 -8.65
N ASN A 57 -17.26 19.51 -8.16
CA ASN A 57 -17.37 19.77 -6.72
C ASN A 57 -18.11 18.65 -5.99
N GLN A 58 -19.21 18.15 -6.56
CA GLN A 58 -19.94 17.00 -6.01
C GLN A 58 -19.06 15.72 -5.98
N LEU A 59 -18.33 15.45 -7.06
CA LEU A 59 -17.37 14.33 -7.11
C LEU A 59 -16.29 14.47 -6.05
N LEU A 60 -15.80 15.69 -5.79
CA LEU A 60 -14.81 15.95 -4.75
C LEU A 60 -15.37 15.65 -3.35
N GLU A 61 -16.60 16.06 -3.08
CA GLU A 61 -17.26 15.76 -1.79
C GLU A 61 -17.47 14.26 -1.59
N ILE A 62 -17.94 13.55 -2.63
CA ILE A 62 -18.08 12.08 -2.57
C ILE A 62 -16.71 11.40 -2.35
N LYS A 63 -15.64 11.86 -2.99
CA LYS A 63 -14.29 11.35 -2.75
C LYS A 63 -13.83 11.58 -1.31
N LYS A 64 -14.11 12.74 -0.73
CA LYS A 64 -13.82 13.01 0.70
C LYS A 64 -14.63 12.07 1.61
N GLU A 65 -15.91 11.86 1.30
CA GLU A 65 -16.75 10.92 2.03
C GLU A 65 -16.24 9.48 1.89
N GLN A 66 -15.83 9.07 0.71
CA GLN A 66 -15.23 7.76 0.45
C GLN A 66 -14.01 7.52 1.35
N ILE A 67 -13.09 8.48 1.45
CA ILE A 67 -11.92 8.41 2.33
C ILE A 67 -12.34 8.25 3.81
N ARG A 68 -13.37 9.00 4.23
CA ARG A 68 -13.87 8.95 5.61
C ARG A 68 -14.52 7.61 5.94
N LEU A 69 -15.33 7.07 5.03
CA LEU A 69 -16.05 5.81 5.22
C LEU A 69 -15.12 4.61 5.09
N HIS A 70 -14.11 4.67 4.23
CA HIS A 70 -13.10 3.62 4.10
C HIS A 70 -12.46 3.26 5.45
N LYS A 71 -12.10 4.27 6.26
CA LYS A 71 -11.53 4.06 7.61
C LYS A 71 -12.47 3.35 8.59
N LYS A 72 -13.76 3.25 8.28
CA LYS A 72 -14.80 2.66 9.12
C LYS A 72 -15.46 1.43 8.49
N SER A 73 -15.11 1.08 7.26
CA SER A 73 -15.61 -0.09 6.54
C SER A 73 -14.72 -1.31 6.80
N ILE A 74 -15.21 -2.49 6.44
CA ILE A 74 -14.39 -3.71 6.40
C ILE A 74 -13.28 -3.52 5.35
N HIS A 75 -12.04 -3.74 5.74
CA HIS A 75 -10.89 -3.67 4.84
C HIS A 75 -10.75 -4.99 4.08
N LEU A 76 -10.47 -4.90 2.78
CA LEU A 76 -10.22 -6.08 1.96
C LEU A 76 -8.70 -6.29 1.84
N GLY A 77 -8.25 -7.51 2.00
CA GLY A 77 -6.85 -7.89 1.85
C GLY A 77 -6.36 -7.74 0.42
N LEU A 78 -5.03 -7.77 0.27
CA LEU A 78 -4.35 -7.67 -1.02
C LEU A 78 -4.82 -8.71 -2.04
N ASP A 79 -5.14 -9.91 -1.57
CA ASP A 79 -5.65 -11.04 -2.32
C ASP A 79 -7.06 -10.84 -2.88
N LEU A 80 -7.81 -9.87 -2.35
CA LEU A 80 -9.16 -9.50 -2.80
C LEU A 80 -9.20 -8.20 -3.61
N VAL A 81 -8.45 -7.18 -3.20
CA VAL A 81 -8.40 -5.89 -3.92
C VAL A 81 -7.44 -5.94 -5.11
N GLY A 82 -6.47 -6.84 -5.04
CA GLY A 82 -5.30 -6.80 -5.89
C GLY A 82 -4.25 -5.82 -5.39
N GLY A 83 -3.07 -5.84 -5.98
CA GLY A 83 -1.96 -4.97 -5.61
C GLY A 83 -0.64 -5.73 -5.53
N MET A 84 0.33 -5.17 -4.79
CA MET A 84 1.68 -5.72 -4.71
C MET A 84 2.07 -6.13 -3.29
N HIS A 85 2.76 -7.26 -3.24
CA HIS A 85 3.50 -7.74 -2.07
C HIS A 85 4.98 -7.76 -2.44
N LEU A 86 5.79 -7.01 -1.71
CA LEU A 86 7.22 -6.88 -1.92
C LEU A 86 7.97 -7.23 -0.64
N LEU A 87 9.02 -8.01 -0.78
CA LEU A 87 10.00 -8.22 0.26
C LEU A 87 11.29 -7.53 -0.18
N LEU A 88 11.73 -6.56 0.59
CA LEU A 88 12.89 -5.74 0.27
C LEU A 88 14.08 -6.11 1.15
N GLU A 89 15.24 -6.13 0.55
CA GLU A 89 16.53 -6.30 1.21
C GLU A 89 17.42 -5.09 0.97
N ILE A 90 18.10 -4.62 2.02
CA ILE A 90 19.00 -3.48 1.94
C ILE A 90 20.42 -3.99 1.68
N ASP A 91 21.11 -3.37 0.73
CA ASP A 91 22.53 -3.62 0.49
C ASP A 91 23.37 -3.14 1.67
N LYS A 92 23.84 -4.10 2.47
CA LYS A 92 24.67 -3.84 3.65
C LYS A 92 26.16 -3.92 3.35
N SER A 93 26.56 -4.23 2.11
CA SER A 93 27.96 -4.52 1.73
C SER A 93 28.93 -3.37 1.99
N LYS A 94 28.43 -2.14 1.99
CA LYS A 94 29.24 -0.91 2.17
C LYS A 94 29.00 -0.23 3.52
N LEU A 95 28.22 -0.84 4.42
CA LEU A 95 27.85 -0.28 5.70
C LEU A 95 28.64 -0.94 6.84
N SER A 96 28.99 -0.16 7.86
CA SER A 96 29.50 -0.72 9.12
C SER A 96 28.40 -1.51 9.85
N PRO A 97 28.74 -2.43 10.78
CA PRO A 97 27.73 -3.22 11.51
C PRO A 97 26.68 -2.38 12.25
N GLN A 98 27.08 -1.22 12.78
CA GLN A 98 26.16 -0.29 13.44
C GLN A 98 25.23 0.40 12.44
N GLU A 99 25.77 0.93 11.35
CA GLU A 99 24.99 1.55 10.28
C GLU A 99 24.04 0.57 9.61
N ALA A 100 24.44 -0.70 9.43
CA ALA A 100 23.61 -1.75 8.87
C ALA A 100 22.38 -2.08 9.73
N SER A 101 22.49 -1.96 11.06
CA SER A 101 21.36 -2.14 11.98
C SER A 101 20.35 -1.00 11.87
N GLU A 102 20.83 0.25 11.79
CA GLU A 102 20.01 1.44 11.69
C GLU A 102 19.46 1.68 10.27
N ALA A 103 20.15 1.17 9.23
CA ALA A 103 19.75 1.37 7.84
C ALA A 103 18.36 0.81 7.54
N VAL A 104 18.00 -0.34 8.12
CA VAL A 104 16.69 -0.94 7.95
C VAL A 104 15.59 -0.04 8.50
N ASP A 105 15.79 0.53 9.69
CA ASP A 105 14.80 1.37 10.34
C ASP A 105 14.65 2.72 9.64
N ARG A 106 15.76 3.33 9.19
CA ARG A 106 15.75 4.55 8.36
C ARG A 106 15.10 4.30 6.99
N ALA A 107 15.41 3.20 6.33
CA ALA A 107 14.79 2.84 5.06
C ALA A 107 13.28 2.63 5.21
N LEU A 108 12.86 1.97 6.29
CA LEU A 108 11.44 1.77 6.60
C LEU A 108 10.71 3.10 6.77
N GLU A 109 11.32 4.07 7.46
CA GLU A 109 10.75 5.42 7.63
C GLU A 109 10.63 6.16 6.30
N VAL A 110 11.69 6.15 5.48
CA VAL A 110 11.69 6.80 4.15
C VAL A 110 10.62 6.18 3.25
N ILE A 111 10.56 4.84 3.19
CA ILE A 111 9.58 4.12 2.37
C ILE A 111 8.16 4.40 2.85
N ARG A 112 7.92 4.42 4.15
CA ARG A 112 6.62 4.79 4.73
C ARG A 112 6.22 6.19 4.30
N ASN A 113 7.10 7.17 4.44
CA ASN A 113 6.85 8.55 4.04
C ASN A 113 6.52 8.69 2.54
N ARG A 114 7.18 7.90 1.68
CA ARG A 114 6.89 7.87 0.24
C ARG A 114 5.50 7.32 -0.04
N ILE A 115 5.16 6.19 0.56
CA ILE A 115 3.88 5.51 0.37
C ILE A 115 2.72 6.34 0.92
N ASP A 116 2.90 6.97 2.08
CA ASP A 116 1.90 7.85 2.69
C ASP A 116 1.62 9.09 1.82
N GLN A 117 2.66 9.72 1.26
CA GLN A 117 2.51 10.87 0.36
C GLN A 117 1.90 10.48 -1.00
N PHE A 118 2.13 9.26 -1.45
CA PHE A 118 1.51 8.75 -2.66
C PHE A 118 0.01 8.49 -2.49
N GLY A 119 -0.45 8.36 -1.25
CA GLY A 119 -1.87 8.18 -0.93
C GLY A 119 -2.36 6.75 -1.12
N VAL A 120 -1.47 5.76 -0.95
CA VAL A 120 -1.88 4.35 -0.88
C VAL A 120 -2.71 4.12 0.37
N PHE A 121 -3.88 3.52 0.21
CA PHE A 121 -4.74 3.21 1.34
C PHE A 121 -4.24 1.96 2.08
N GLU A 122 -3.97 2.11 3.38
CA GLU A 122 -3.59 1.04 4.31
C GLU A 122 -2.45 0.14 3.83
N PRO A 123 -1.28 0.73 3.53
CA PRO A 123 -0.12 -0.07 3.22
C PRO A 123 0.33 -0.82 4.49
N ILE A 124 0.70 -2.08 4.34
CA ILE A 124 1.39 -2.81 5.40
C ILE A 124 2.87 -2.66 5.15
N ILE A 125 3.58 -2.03 6.10
CA ILE A 125 5.02 -1.83 6.02
C ILE A 125 5.61 -2.30 7.35
N GLN A 126 6.34 -3.42 7.32
CA GLN A 126 6.84 -4.08 8.53
C GLN A 126 8.28 -4.56 8.33
N LYS A 127 9.07 -4.47 9.40
CA LYS A 127 10.37 -5.13 9.48
C LYS A 127 10.19 -6.59 9.85
N THR A 128 10.79 -7.50 9.08
CA THR A 128 10.79 -8.93 9.39
C THR A 128 11.87 -9.27 10.41
N ALA A 129 11.77 -10.43 11.05
CA ALA A 129 12.77 -10.92 12.00
C ALA A 129 14.18 -11.07 11.37
N GLU A 130 14.24 -11.27 10.05
CA GLU A 130 15.48 -11.40 9.28
C GLU A 130 16.07 -10.04 8.86
N GLY A 131 15.47 -8.93 9.28
CA GLY A 131 15.93 -7.58 8.95
C GLY A 131 15.64 -7.17 7.50
N ARG A 132 14.64 -7.79 6.85
CA ARG A 132 14.06 -7.39 5.58
C ARG A 132 12.84 -6.51 5.80
N ILE A 133 12.40 -5.77 4.79
CA ILE A 133 11.22 -4.92 4.85
C ILE A 133 10.11 -5.55 4.00
N LEU A 134 9.02 -5.92 4.66
CA LEU A 134 7.79 -6.40 4.02
C LEU A 134 6.90 -5.21 3.68
N ILE A 135 6.47 -5.12 2.43
CA ILE A 135 5.56 -4.08 1.95
C ILE A 135 4.39 -4.72 1.21
N GLN A 136 3.18 -4.31 1.59
CA GLN A 136 1.97 -4.66 0.86
C GLN A 136 1.24 -3.37 0.47
N LEU A 137 1.00 -3.22 -0.83
CA LEU A 137 0.38 -2.04 -1.43
C LEU A 137 -0.92 -2.43 -2.13
N PRO A 138 -2.07 -2.37 -1.45
CA PRO A 138 -3.36 -2.65 -2.08
C PRO A 138 -3.68 -1.65 -3.17
N GLY A 139 -4.18 -2.13 -4.32
CA GLY A 139 -4.64 -1.29 -5.42
C GLY A 139 -3.57 -0.52 -6.20
N VAL A 140 -2.28 -0.77 -5.94
CA VAL A 140 -1.17 -0.14 -6.67
C VAL A 140 -0.66 -1.09 -7.74
N ASP A 141 -0.43 -0.54 -8.95
CA ASP A 141 0.17 -1.31 -10.03
C ASP A 141 1.68 -1.50 -9.82
N ARG A 142 2.22 -2.48 -10.55
CA ARG A 142 3.60 -2.95 -10.41
C ARG A 142 4.64 -1.86 -10.69
N GLU A 143 4.48 -1.13 -11.79
CA GLU A 143 5.47 -0.15 -12.24
C GLU A 143 5.54 1.05 -11.29
N ARG A 144 4.38 1.52 -10.84
CA ARG A 144 4.30 2.61 -9.85
C ARG A 144 4.89 2.23 -8.49
N ALA A 145 4.62 1.02 -8.02
CA ALA A 145 5.20 0.55 -6.76
C ALA A 145 6.73 0.48 -6.84
N LYS A 146 7.27 -0.02 -7.95
CA LYS A 146 8.72 -0.10 -8.17
C LYS A 146 9.37 1.27 -8.29
N SER A 147 8.76 2.21 -8.99
CA SER A 147 9.30 3.57 -9.14
C SER A 147 9.42 4.30 -7.81
N LEU A 148 8.43 4.11 -6.92
CA LEU A 148 8.42 4.74 -5.59
C LEU A 148 9.46 4.14 -4.62
N ILE A 149 9.63 2.83 -4.68
CA ILE A 149 10.42 2.09 -3.69
C ILE A 149 11.88 1.97 -4.14
N GLY A 150 12.12 1.74 -5.43
CA GLY A 150 13.44 1.43 -5.98
C GLY A 150 14.39 2.63 -6.13
N GLN A 151 13.85 3.85 -6.18
CA GLN A 151 14.68 5.05 -6.34
C GLN A 151 15.39 5.38 -5.03
N THR A 152 16.74 5.50 -5.10
CA THR A 152 17.53 5.90 -3.92
C THR A 152 17.29 7.35 -3.54
N ALA A 153 16.91 8.20 -4.50
CA ALA A 153 16.63 9.64 -4.33
C ALA A 153 17.80 10.44 -3.74
N GLN A 154 19.00 10.07 -4.12
CA GLN A 154 20.19 10.83 -3.77
C GLN A 154 20.20 12.13 -4.57
N LEU A 155 19.71 13.22 -3.94
CA LEU A 155 19.74 14.55 -4.54
C LEU A 155 21.01 15.27 -4.09
N GLU A 156 21.78 15.77 -5.07
CA GLU A 156 23.03 16.47 -4.84
C GLU A 156 23.07 17.73 -5.71
N PHE A 157 23.64 18.80 -5.15
CA PHE A 157 23.93 20.04 -5.87
C PHE A 157 25.45 20.19 -5.96
N SER A 158 26.01 20.07 -7.14
CA SER A 158 27.47 20.14 -7.35
C SER A 158 27.81 21.16 -8.42
N LEU A 159 28.91 21.89 -8.23
CA LEU A 159 29.43 22.81 -9.25
C LEU A 159 29.94 22.04 -10.47
N VAL A 160 29.59 22.54 -11.65
CA VAL A 160 30.13 22.02 -12.93
C VAL A 160 31.48 22.67 -13.21
N ALA A 161 32.43 21.88 -13.69
CA ALA A 161 33.72 22.36 -14.10
C ALA A 161 33.60 23.36 -15.26
N GLU A 162 34.47 24.34 -15.28
CA GLU A 162 34.58 25.24 -16.43
C GLU A 162 35.02 24.46 -17.68
N PRO A 163 34.60 24.86 -18.90
CA PRO A 163 34.87 24.09 -20.13
C PRO A 163 36.33 23.76 -20.34
N ASN A 164 37.23 24.69 -20.02
CA ASN A 164 38.67 24.48 -20.15
C ASN A 164 39.20 23.41 -19.19
N ALA A 165 38.71 23.42 -17.93
CA ALA A 165 39.09 22.42 -16.94
C ALA A 165 38.56 21.02 -17.34
N ALA A 166 37.36 20.94 -17.93
CA ALA A 166 36.81 19.69 -18.44
C ALA A 166 37.66 19.15 -19.62
N ARG A 167 38.06 20.00 -20.57
CA ARG A 167 38.94 19.60 -21.69
C ARG A 167 40.32 19.13 -21.20
N GLU A 168 40.89 19.78 -20.18
CA GLU A 168 42.15 19.34 -19.57
C GLU A 168 42.00 17.98 -18.89
N LEU A 169 40.88 17.74 -18.23
CA LEU A 169 40.57 16.43 -17.61
C LEU A 169 40.47 15.35 -18.68
N PHE A 170 39.77 15.60 -19.78
CA PHE A 170 39.65 14.63 -20.88
C PHE A 170 41.02 14.29 -21.49
N LYS A 171 41.92 15.26 -21.67
CA LYS A 171 43.30 15.01 -22.10
C LYS A 171 44.08 14.14 -21.12
N LYS A 172 43.96 14.37 -19.81
CA LYS A 172 44.59 13.51 -18.78
C LYS A 172 44.06 12.09 -18.83
N ILE A 173 42.76 11.93 -19.10
CA ILE A 173 42.16 10.60 -19.28
C ILE A 173 42.72 9.90 -20.50
N ASP A 174 42.87 10.62 -21.64
CA ASP A 174 43.48 10.08 -22.86
C ASP A 174 44.92 9.60 -22.61
N GLU A 175 45.73 10.41 -21.95
CA GLU A 175 47.10 10.04 -21.60
C GLU A 175 47.18 8.80 -20.72
N TYR A 176 46.22 8.63 -19.79
CA TYR A 176 46.15 7.46 -18.92
C TYR A 176 45.69 6.20 -19.68
N VAL A 177 44.67 6.30 -20.51
CA VAL A 177 44.16 5.19 -21.33
C VAL A 177 45.25 4.71 -22.28
N GLN A 178 45.99 5.64 -22.89
CA GLN A 178 47.10 5.35 -23.81
C GLN A 178 48.29 4.64 -23.10
N LYS A 179 48.53 4.94 -21.81
CA LYS A 179 49.51 4.22 -20.97
C LYS A 179 49.08 2.81 -20.63
N LEU A 180 47.79 2.59 -20.41
CA LEU A 180 47.24 1.26 -20.07
C LEU A 180 47.13 0.33 -21.27
N LYS A 181 46.82 0.89 -22.46
CA LYS A 181 46.62 0.15 -23.71
C LYS A 181 47.39 0.84 -24.86
N PRO A 182 48.69 0.61 -24.98
CA PRO A 182 49.50 1.29 -26.01
C PRO A 182 49.11 0.97 -27.46
N THR A 183 48.41 -0.14 -27.68
CA THR A 183 47.95 -0.61 -29.00
C THR A 183 46.56 -0.09 -29.41
N ASP A 184 45.82 0.49 -28.48
CA ASP A 184 44.48 1.02 -28.75
C ASP A 184 44.56 2.50 -29.12
N THR A 185 44.22 2.83 -30.35
CA THR A 185 44.31 4.20 -30.89
C THR A 185 43.09 5.05 -30.55
N THR A 186 42.05 4.46 -29.98
CA THR A 186 40.80 5.16 -29.60
C THR A 186 41.03 5.99 -28.33
N LYS A 187 40.84 7.30 -28.47
CA LYS A 187 40.90 8.24 -27.35
C LYS A 187 39.54 8.43 -26.73
N PHE A 188 39.52 8.64 -25.42
CA PHE A 188 38.29 9.00 -24.69
C PHE A 188 37.67 10.29 -25.25
N SER A 189 38.51 11.28 -25.57
CA SER A 189 38.08 12.55 -26.16
C SER A 189 37.43 12.42 -27.54
N ASP A 190 37.75 11.38 -28.33
CA ASP A 190 37.16 11.17 -29.65
C ASP A 190 35.69 10.73 -29.58
N LYS A 191 35.27 10.18 -28.43
CA LYS A 191 33.87 9.74 -28.14
C LYS A 191 33.01 10.80 -27.47
N ILE A 192 33.63 11.92 -27.13
CA ILE A 192 32.94 13.06 -26.50
C ILE A 192 33.04 14.24 -27.45
N PHE A 193 31.92 14.71 -27.95
CA PHE A 193 31.86 15.86 -28.82
C PHE A 193 31.28 17.09 -28.11
N GLU A 194 31.64 18.26 -28.60
CA GLU A 194 31.13 19.52 -28.06
C GLU A 194 29.81 19.87 -28.75
N ILE A 195 28.74 20.01 -27.95
CA ILE A 195 27.38 20.37 -28.42
C ILE A 195 27.27 21.89 -28.53
N GLU A 196 27.73 22.60 -27.50
CA GLU A 196 27.82 24.05 -27.36
C GLU A 196 29.12 24.39 -26.65
N PRO A 197 29.62 25.64 -26.68
CA PRO A 197 30.92 26.01 -26.09
C PRO A 197 31.15 25.58 -24.64
N SER A 198 30.14 25.14 -23.94
CA SER A 198 30.20 24.69 -22.54
C SER A 198 29.56 23.33 -22.29
N ASP A 199 29.04 22.66 -23.32
CA ASP A 199 28.33 21.38 -23.17
C ASP A 199 28.96 20.29 -24.01
N PHE A 200 29.18 19.14 -23.42
CA PHE A 200 29.74 17.95 -24.05
C PHE A 200 28.64 16.87 -24.16
N GLY A 201 28.74 16.07 -25.23
CA GLY A 201 27.83 14.95 -25.49
C GLY A 201 28.58 13.67 -25.84
N CYS A 202 27.94 12.55 -25.59
CA CYS A 202 28.37 11.22 -25.99
C CYS A 202 27.18 10.51 -26.69
N GLU A 203 27.45 9.88 -27.84
CA GLU A 203 26.41 9.08 -28.52
C GLU A 203 26.04 7.84 -27.70
N GLU A 204 24.80 7.39 -27.82
CA GLU A 204 24.31 6.22 -27.07
C GLU A 204 25.13 4.97 -27.36
N GLU A 205 25.65 4.83 -28.59
CA GLU A 205 26.46 3.69 -29.03
C GLU A 205 27.81 3.63 -28.32
N ASP A 206 28.43 4.79 -28.04
CA ASP A 206 29.75 4.91 -27.39
C ASP A 206 29.68 4.88 -25.86
N LEU A 207 28.47 5.05 -25.30
CA LEU A 207 28.26 5.18 -23.86
C LEU A 207 28.82 3.99 -23.05
N PRO A 208 28.61 2.71 -23.43
CA PRO A 208 29.13 1.57 -22.67
C PRO A 208 30.65 1.57 -22.57
N GLU A 209 31.35 2.02 -23.63
CA GLU A 209 32.81 2.07 -23.65
C GLU A 209 33.32 3.23 -22.80
N VAL A 210 32.69 4.40 -22.93
CA VAL A 210 32.98 5.58 -22.10
C VAL A 210 32.79 5.27 -20.62
N GLU A 211 31.68 4.61 -20.24
CA GLU A 211 31.45 4.20 -18.85
C GLU A 211 32.51 3.20 -18.35
N ASN A 212 32.92 2.24 -19.17
CA ASN A 212 33.98 1.30 -18.82
C ASN A 212 35.33 1.99 -18.61
N ILE A 213 35.66 2.95 -19.45
CA ILE A 213 36.87 3.76 -19.24
C ILE A 213 36.77 4.51 -17.92
N ILE A 214 35.65 5.21 -17.66
CA ILE A 214 35.48 5.96 -16.41
C ILE A 214 35.56 5.03 -15.18
N LYS A 215 35.02 3.82 -15.22
CA LYS A 215 35.11 2.84 -14.13
C LYS A 215 36.54 2.32 -13.91
N SER A 216 37.37 2.29 -14.94
CA SER A 216 38.76 1.85 -14.85
C SER A 216 39.74 2.94 -14.41
N LEU A 217 39.27 4.19 -14.33
CA LEU A 217 40.12 5.32 -13.90
C LEU A 217 40.45 5.25 -12.43
N ASP A 218 41.74 5.50 -12.11
CA ASP A 218 42.13 5.73 -10.73
C ASP A 218 41.56 7.06 -10.21
N THR A 219 41.14 7.08 -8.98
CA THR A 219 40.58 8.27 -8.30
C THR A 219 41.56 9.45 -8.29
N THR A 220 42.86 9.18 -8.38
CA THR A 220 43.91 10.20 -8.43
C THR A 220 43.86 11.04 -9.73
N ILE A 221 43.38 10.49 -10.84
CA ILE A 221 43.30 11.19 -12.14
C ILE A 221 42.14 12.17 -12.15
N LEU A 222 41.02 11.75 -11.59
CA LEU A 222 39.80 12.58 -11.50
C LEU A 222 39.94 13.70 -10.46
N GLY A 223 40.83 13.55 -9.46
CA GLY A 223 41.02 14.54 -8.40
C GLY A 223 39.72 14.87 -7.65
N GLU A 224 39.35 16.16 -7.64
CA GLU A 224 38.10 16.63 -7.03
C GLU A 224 36.87 16.48 -7.94
N TRP A 225 37.03 15.98 -9.15
CA TRP A 225 35.98 15.89 -10.18
C TRP A 225 35.42 14.47 -10.30
N GLN A 226 34.20 14.39 -10.81
CA GLN A 226 33.53 13.16 -11.27
C GLN A 226 32.83 13.43 -12.59
N ILE A 227 32.72 12.42 -13.44
CA ILE A 227 32.02 12.51 -14.73
C ILE A 227 30.65 11.86 -14.56
N LEU A 228 29.59 12.60 -14.86
CA LEU A 228 28.22 12.14 -14.80
C LEU A 228 27.50 12.45 -16.12
N PHE A 229 26.42 11.72 -16.35
CA PHE A 229 25.63 11.82 -17.57
C PHE A 229 24.27 12.46 -17.31
N GLY A 230 23.77 13.19 -18.31
CA GLY A 230 22.39 13.64 -18.37
C GLY A 230 21.42 12.53 -18.81
N PRO A 231 20.12 12.80 -18.90
CA PRO A 231 19.14 11.91 -19.51
C PRO A 231 19.44 11.72 -20.99
N LEU A 232 18.88 10.64 -21.56
CA LEU A 232 18.95 10.41 -23.00
C LEU A 232 18.09 11.45 -23.72
N GLU A 233 18.65 12.14 -24.67
CA GLU A 233 17.97 13.15 -25.47
C GLU A 233 18.26 12.98 -26.98
N SER A 234 17.41 13.57 -27.82
CA SER A 234 17.63 13.59 -29.26
C SER A 234 18.23 14.93 -29.65
N TYR A 235 19.42 14.91 -30.24
CA TYR A 235 20.13 16.10 -30.76
C TYR A 235 20.51 15.86 -32.21
N GLN A 236 20.04 16.74 -33.13
CA GLN A 236 20.29 16.64 -34.57
C GLN A 236 19.98 15.23 -35.17
N GLY A 237 18.95 14.54 -34.65
CA GLY A 237 18.58 13.21 -35.13
C GLY A 237 19.38 12.05 -34.55
N ARG A 238 20.36 12.32 -33.67
CA ARG A 238 21.14 11.31 -32.95
C ARG A 238 20.65 11.19 -31.50
N ARG A 239 20.77 10.01 -30.93
CA ARG A 239 20.50 9.79 -29.50
C ARG A 239 21.78 9.99 -28.72
N ILE A 240 21.76 10.96 -27.83
CA ILE A 240 22.95 11.37 -27.07
C ILE A 240 22.63 11.47 -25.57
N ARG A 241 23.68 11.41 -24.76
CA ARG A 241 23.66 11.91 -23.38
C ARG A 241 24.65 13.02 -23.19
N ARG A 242 24.25 14.10 -22.53
CA ARG A 242 25.17 15.15 -22.12
C ARG A 242 26.14 14.61 -21.08
N VAL A 243 27.38 15.02 -21.18
CA VAL A 243 28.49 14.65 -20.29
C VAL A 243 28.85 15.86 -19.42
N TYR A 244 28.81 15.66 -18.11
CA TYR A 244 29.09 16.70 -17.13
C TYR A 244 30.28 16.31 -16.27
N VAL A 245 31.27 17.19 -16.18
CA VAL A 245 32.33 17.12 -15.19
C VAL A 245 31.90 17.95 -13.99
N VAL A 246 31.60 17.29 -12.88
CA VAL A 246 31.05 17.93 -11.68
C VAL A 246 31.94 17.68 -10.48
N LYS A 247 31.90 18.56 -9.49
CA LYS A 247 32.67 18.40 -8.27
C LYS A 247 32.17 17.17 -7.51
N ARG A 248 33.08 16.30 -7.02
CA ARG A 248 32.76 15.04 -6.34
C ARG A 248 32.04 15.27 -5.02
N GLU A 249 32.49 16.28 -4.25
CA GLU A 249 31.82 16.65 -3.01
C GLU A 249 30.66 17.61 -3.33
N PRO A 250 29.42 17.23 -2.99
CA PRO A 250 28.28 18.07 -3.24
C PRO A 250 28.27 19.28 -2.29
N GLU A 251 27.94 20.44 -2.82
CA GLU A 251 27.79 21.66 -2.03
C GLU A 251 26.56 21.59 -1.08
N ILE A 252 25.48 20.95 -1.55
CA ILE A 252 24.24 20.69 -0.80
C ILE A 252 23.69 19.32 -1.20
N THR A 253 23.06 18.66 -0.24
CA THR A 253 22.42 17.34 -0.44
C THR A 253 20.90 17.42 -0.26
N GLY A 254 20.18 16.37 -0.65
CA GLY A 254 18.73 16.26 -0.49
C GLY A 254 18.23 16.37 0.96
N ALA A 255 19.09 16.13 1.95
CA ALA A 255 18.77 16.33 3.37
C ALA A 255 18.37 17.78 3.70
N SER A 256 18.82 18.72 2.89
CA SER A 256 18.51 20.16 3.02
C SER A 256 17.15 20.57 2.43
N VAL A 257 16.44 19.67 1.73
CA VAL A 257 15.13 19.97 1.12
C VAL A 257 14.04 19.99 2.20
N ALA A 258 13.24 21.05 2.21
CA ALA A 258 12.07 21.20 3.07
C ALA A 258 10.77 20.80 2.35
N SER A 259 10.62 21.22 1.09
CA SER A 259 9.46 20.85 0.26
C SER A 259 9.86 20.66 -1.19
N ALA A 260 9.11 19.84 -1.89
CA ALA A 260 9.19 19.62 -3.33
C ALA A 260 7.76 19.61 -3.89
N GLU A 261 7.50 20.45 -4.87
CA GLU A 261 6.17 20.63 -5.46
C GLU A 261 6.28 20.70 -6.98
N ILE A 262 5.25 20.22 -7.69
CA ILE A 262 5.24 20.24 -9.14
C ILE A 262 4.60 21.54 -9.66
N HIS A 263 5.20 22.08 -10.71
CA HIS A 263 4.66 23.24 -11.43
C HIS A 263 4.75 23.00 -12.93
N PRO A 264 3.81 23.53 -13.75
CA PRO A 264 4.01 23.55 -15.19
C PRO A 264 5.22 24.45 -15.53
N TYR A 265 6.04 24.02 -16.48
CA TYR A 265 7.17 24.83 -16.93
C TYR A 265 6.67 26.10 -17.63
N SER A 266 7.12 27.24 -17.18
CA SER A 266 6.76 28.56 -17.71
C SER A 266 7.89 29.31 -18.40
N GLY A 267 9.04 28.65 -18.65
CA GLY A 267 10.20 29.23 -19.31
C GLY A 267 10.14 29.21 -20.85
N MET A 268 11.09 29.90 -21.49
CA MET A 268 11.16 30.03 -22.96
C MET A 268 12.11 29.02 -23.64
N GLU A 269 12.62 28.01 -22.90
CA GLU A 269 13.52 27.02 -23.51
C GLU A 269 12.75 26.09 -24.45
N THR A 270 13.22 26.04 -25.70
CA THR A 270 12.71 25.16 -26.75
C THR A 270 12.93 23.69 -26.35
N GLY A 271 11.86 22.92 -26.29
CA GLY A 271 11.91 21.50 -25.90
C GLY A 271 11.34 21.20 -24.49
N LEU A 272 11.17 22.21 -23.63
CA LEU A 272 10.56 22.06 -22.31
C LEU A 272 9.10 22.55 -22.25
N ALA A 273 8.58 23.08 -23.35
CA ALA A 273 7.20 23.51 -23.45
C ALA A 273 6.25 22.34 -23.12
N ASN A 274 5.24 22.59 -22.28
CA ASN A 274 4.26 21.59 -21.79
C ASN A 274 4.86 20.48 -20.88
N THR A 275 6.08 20.66 -20.37
CA THR A 275 6.63 19.75 -19.35
C THR A 275 6.36 20.24 -17.94
N TRP A 276 6.52 19.33 -16.99
CA TRP A 276 6.40 19.64 -15.57
C TRP A 276 7.79 19.76 -14.93
N VAL A 277 7.91 20.68 -13.98
CA VAL A 277 9.12 20.90 -13.19
C VAL A 277 8.85 20.66 -11.72
N VAL A 278 9.87 20.27 -10.98
CA VAL A 278 9.82 20.13 -9.53
C VAL A 278 10.49 21.36 -8.90
N GLY A 279 9.68 22.21 -8.29
CA GLY A 279 10.14 23.32 -7.46
C GLY A 279 10.61 22.80 -6.11
N LEU A 280 11.83 23.11 -5.74
CA LEU A 280 12.43 22.75 -4.45
C LEU A 280 12.53 23.97 -3.55
N LYS A 281 12.24 23.79 -2.27
CA LYS A 281 12.50 24.78 -1.25
C LYS A 281 13.38 24.17 -0.17
N LEU A 282 14.50 24.82 0.13
CA LEU A 282 15.45 24.37 1.13
C LEU A 282 15.00 24.78 2.55
N LYS A 283 15.49 24.05 3.56
CA LYS A 283 15.31 24.40 4.97
C LYS A 283 15.94 25.77 5.26
N LYS A 284 15.35 26.55 6.16
CA LYS A 284 15.81 27.91 6.49
C LYS A 284 17.30 27.97 6.87
N ALA A 285 17.83 26.98 7.56
CA ALA A 285 19.24 26.89 7.92
C ALA A 285 20.13 26.76 6.68
N ASP A 286 19.73 25.90 5.75
CA ASP A 286 20.50 25.56 4.55
C ASP A 286 20.31 26.58 3.42
N ALA A 287 19.20 27.34 3.41
CA ALA A 287 18.97 28.45 2.48
C ALA A 287 20.07 29.52 2.60
N ARG A 288 20.59 29.78 3.80
CA ARG A 288 21.73 30.71 4.00
C ARG A 288 23.01 30.17 3.37
N LYS A 289 23.27 28.84 3.52
CA LYS A 289 24.41 28.18 2.90
C LYS A 289 24.28 28.24 1.37
N PHE A 290 23.10 27.98 0.83
CA PHE A 290 22.79 28.05 -0.59
C PHE A 290 22.97 29.47 -1.15
N ALA A 291 22.50 30.48 -0.43
CA ALA A 291 22.74 31.89 -0.78
C ALA A 291 24.22 32.26 -0.82
N SER A 292 25.04 31.72 0.08
CA SER A 292 26.48 31.93 0.09
C SER A 292 27.16 31.24 -1.10
N ILE A 293 26.77 30.00 -1.40
CA ILE A 293 27.29 29.21 -2.52
C ILE A 293 26.95 29.90 -3.84
N THR A 294 25.68 30.23 -4.05
CA THR A 294 25.22 30.89 -5.29
C THR A 294 25.85 32.27 -5.45
N GLY A 295 25.99 33.04 -4.35
CA GLY A 295 26.62 34.36 -4.39
C GLY A 295 28.13 34.34 -4.75
N ARG A 296 28.87 33.30 -4.34
CA ARG A 296 30.30 33.13 -4.67
C ARG A 296 30.55 32.56 -6.08
N ASN A 297 29.54 31.94 -6.65
CA ASN A 297 29.64 31.20 -7.92
C ASN A 297 28.71 31.74 -9.01
N VAL A 298 28.40 33.06 -8.96
CA VAL A 298 27.65 33.73 -10.04
C VAL A 298 28.40 33.58 -11.38
N GLY A 299 27.66 33.22 -12.42
CA GLY A 299 28.20 32.91 -13.75
C GLY A 299 28.66 31.48 -13.96
N LYS A 300 28.78 30.67 -12.87
CA LYS A 300 29.09 29.24 -12.97
C LYS A 300 27.81 28.40 -13.03
N ARG A 301 27.97 27.16 -13.47
CA ARG A 301 26.83 26.19 -13.55
C ARG A 301 26.75 25.37 -12.27
N LEU A 302 25.52 25.17 -11.79
CA LEU A 302 25.23 24.30 -10.65
C LEU A 302 24.41 23.11 -11.14
N ALA A 303 25.02 21.93 -11.14
CA ALA A 303 24.33 20.69 -11.51
C ALA A 303 23.41 20.23 -10.37
N ILE A 304 22.20 19.89 -10.72
CA ILE A 304 21.23 19.21 -9.86
C ILE A 304 21.22 17.74 -10.27
N ILE A 305 21.74 16.90 -9.40
CA ILE A 305 22.00 15.48 -9.65
C ILE A 305 21.00 14.67 -8.83
N LEU A 306 20.32 13.76 -9.50
CA LEU A 306 19.42 12.79 -8.86
C LEU A 306 19.86 11.38 -9.27
N ASP A 307 20.22 10.56 -8.29
CA ASP A 307 20.68 9.18 -8.49
C ASP A 307 21.81 9.08 -9.55
N LYS A 308 22.85 9.90 -9.39
CA LYS A 308 24.01 10.01 -10.29
C LYS A 308 23.70 10.45 -11.72
N THR A 309 22.48 10.92 -11.98
CA THR A 309 22.10 11.50 -13.27
C THR A 309 21.91 13.00 -13.11
N VAL A 310 22.55 13.79 -13.94
CA VAL A 310 22.39 15.26 -13.95
C VAL A 310 21.07 15.60 -14.60
N ARG A 311 20.10 16.04 -13.82
CA ARG A 311 18.76 16.41 -14.31
C ARG A 311 18.75 17.80 -14.94
N SER A 312 19.49 18.71 -14.38
CA SER A 312 19.65 20.07 -14.91
C SER A 312 20.97 20.68 -14.40
N ALA A 313 21.53 21.59 -15.14
CA ALA A 313 22.77 22.31 -14.78
C ALA A 313 22.65 23.79 -15.16
N PRO A 314 21.74 24.58 -14.55
CA PRO A 314 21.54 25.98 -14.88
C PRO A 314 22.76 26.83 -14.49
N VAL A 315 22.93 27.96 -15.19
CA VAL A 315 23.88 29.01 -14.82
C VAL A 315 23.30 29.80 -13.63
N ILE A 316 24.10 29.99 -12.60
CA ILE A 316 23.76 30.86 -11.48
C ILE A 316 23.77 32.32 -11.95
N LYS A 317 22.59 32.93 -12.15
CA LYS A 317 22.47 34.33 -12.63
C LYS A 317 22.73 35.33 -11.51
N GLU A 318 22.32 35.00 -10.31
CA GLU A 318 22.44 35.86 -9.12
C GLU A 318 22.43 35.04 -7.83
N ARG A 319 22.73 35.70 -6.72
CA ARG A 319 22.59 35.10 -5.38
C ARG A 319 21.13 34.76 -5.10
N ILE A 320 20.85 33.54 -4.63
CA ILE A 320 19.50 33.04 -4.34
C ILE A 320 19.25 32.96 -2.82
N PRO A 321 18.73 34.01 -2.19
CA PRO A 321 18.52 34.06 -0.75
C PRO A 321 17.28 33.25 -0.31
N SER A 322 16.32 33.02 -1.21
CA SER A 322 15.08 32.28 -0.93
C SER A 322 15.33 30.79 -0.67
N GLY A 323 16.45 30.25 -1.12
CA GLY A 323 16.72 28.80 -1.07
C GLY A 323 15.80 28.01 -1.99
N GLU A 324 15.32 28.62 -3.06
CA GLU A 324 14.47 27.96 -4.05
C GLU A 324 15.30 27.52 -5.25
N ALA A 325 15.06 26.30 -5.70
CA ALA A 325 15.67 25.71 -6.88
C ALA A 325 14.60 24.98 -7.69
N MET A 326 14.85 24.77 -8.99
CA MET A 326 13.91 24.11 -9.87
C MET A 326 14.62 22.99 -10.63
N ILE A 327 14.00 21.81 -10.65
CA ILE A 327 14.49 20.65 -11.41
C ILE A 327 13.62 20.50 -12.65
N THR A 328 14.23 20.53 -13.82
CA THR A 328 13.57 20.16 -15.07
C THR A 328 13.49 18.64 -15.15
N THR A 329 12.28 18.08 -15.20
CA THR A 329 12.08 16.62 -15.25
C THR A 329 12.04 16.10 -16.69
N GLY A 330 11.72 16.96 -17.65
CA GLY A 330 11.43 16.57 -19.03
C GLY A 330 10.12 15.78 -19.19
N GLU A 331 9.35 15.61 -18.12
CA GLU A 331 8.14 14.80 -18.12
C GLU A 331 6.91 15.64 -18.53
N ILE A 332 6.18 15.13 -19.51
CA ILE A 332 4.88 15.71 -19.93
C ILE A 332 3.77 15.28 -18.98
N ASN A 333 3.90 14.08 -18.41
CA ASN A 333 2.91 13.52 -17.48
C ASN A 333 3.10 14.09 -16.07
N PRO A 334 2.10 14.81 -15.51
CA PRO A 334 2.18 15.35 -14.16
C PRO A 334 2.32 14.28 -13.07
N ASP A 335 1.81 13.07 -13.27
CA ASP A 335 1.90 12.00 -12.30
C ASP A 335 3.35 11.54 -12.09
N LYS A 336 4.13 11.42 -13.18
CA LYS A 336 5.56 11.08 -13.08
C LYS A 336 6.39 12.18 -12.41
N ALA A 337 6.11 13.44 -12.74
CA ALA A 337 6.76 14.57 -12.07
C ALA A 337 6.42 14.59 -10.57
N LYS A 338 5.18 14.24 -10.21
CA LYS A 338 4.73 14.12 -8.82
C LYS A 338 5.45 12.97 -8.09
N GLU A 339 5.66 11.84 -8.73
CA GLU A 339 6.44 10.73 -8.16
C GLU A 339 7.87 11.19 -7.81
N ILE A 340 8.54 11.91 -8.72
CA ILE A 340 9.87 12.49 -8.47
C ILE A 340 9.85 13.46 -7.28
N ALA A 341 8.84 14.34 -7.21
CA ALA A 341 8.69 15.28 -6.11
C ALA A 341 8.50 14.56 -4.76
N ILE A 342 7.67 13.51 -4.71
CA ILE A 342 7.45 12.68 -3.51
C ILE A 342 8.76 12.02 -3.08
N VAL A 343 9.47 11.42 -4.01
CA VAL A 343 10.74 10.72 -3.76
C VAL A 343 11.79 11.68 -3.17
N ILE A 344 11.93 12.87 -3.75
CA ILE A 344 12.86 13.90 -3.25
C ILE A 344 12.45 14.39 -1.86
N LYS A 345 11.16 14.69 -1.65
CA LYS A 345 10.65 15.19 -0.37
C LYS A 345 10.77 14.18 0.76
N SER A 346 10.62 12.90 0.46
CA SER A 346 10.74 11.81 1.46
C SER A 346 12.20 11.52 1.85
N GLY A 347 13.16 12.01 1.09
CA GLY A 347 14.58 11.84 1.35
C GLY A 347 15.20 10.59 0.73
N ALA A 348 16.52 10.53 0.80
CA ALA A 348 17.31 9.43 0.26
C ALA A 348 17.24 8.17 1.14
N LEU A 349 17.26 7.00 0.48
CA LEU A 349 17.47 5.73 1.17
C LEU A 349 18.93 5.65 1.68
N PRO A 350 19.15 5.06 2.85
CA PRO A 350 20.50 4.95 3.45
C PRO A 350 21.44 4.06 2.64
N ALA A 351 20.90 3.13 1.87
CA ALA A 351 21.62 2.27 0.94
C ALA A 351 20.67 1.77 -0.15
N PRO A 352 21.20 1.22 -1.26
CA PRO A 352 20.38 0.60 -2.31
C PRO A 352 19.49 -0.51 -1.74
N VAL A 353 18.27 -0.61 -2.26
CA VAL A 353 17.29 -1.61 -1.84
C VAL A 353 16.99 -2.53 -3.02
N PHE A 354 17.05 -3.84 -2.77
CA PHE A 354 16.74 -4.87 -3.75
C PHE A 354 15.40 -5.52 -3.43
N ILE A 355 14.63 -5.83 -4.46
CA ILE A 355 13.40 -6.60 -4.33
C ILE A 355 13.82 -8.09 -4.29
N SER A 356 13.72 -8.70 -3.10
CA SER A 356 14.03 -10.13 -2.87
C SER A 356 12.87 -11.02 -3.30
N GLU A 357 11.64 -10.62 -2.99
CA GLU A 357 10.43 -11.30 -3.45
C GLU A 357 9.42 -10.29 -3.97
N GLU A 358 8.75 -10.66 -5.04
CA GLU A 358 7.68 -9.88 -5.65
C GLU A 358 6.51 -10.78 -5.97
N ARG A 359 5.33 -10.44 -5.45
CA ARG A 359 4.06 -11.05 -5.81
C ARG A 359 3.06 -9.95 -6.14
N SER A 360 2.48 -10.01 -7.32
CA SER A 360 1.41 -9.09 -7.72
C SER A 360 0.12 -9.87 -7.93
N VAL A 361 -0.97 -9.33 -7.41
CA VAL A 361 -2.33 -9.84 -7.65
C VAL A 361 -3.06 -8.81 -8.50
N GLY A 362 -3.48 -9.21 -9.69
CA GLY A 362 -4.25 -8.33 -10.56
C GLY A 362 -5.65 -8.04 -9.96
N PRO A 363 -6.20 -6.83 -10.15
CA PRO A 363 -7.54 -6.47 -9.63
C PRO A 363 -8.66 -7.39 -10.12
N THR A 364 -8.56 -7.91 -11.35
CA THR A 364 -9.52 -8.85 -11.93
C THR A 364 -9.54 -10.19 -11.19
N LEU A 365 -8.36 -10.70 -10.77
CA LEU A 365 -8.25 -11.93 -9.99
C LEU A 365 -8.87 -11.76 -8.61
N GLY A 366 -8.67 -10.61 -7.97
CA GLY A 366 -9.27 -10.30 -6.68
C GLY A 366 -10.81 -10.23 -6.77
N GLN A 367 -11.35 -9.57 -7.78
CA GLN A 367 -12.80 -9.48 -7.98
C GLN A 367 -13.44 -10.86 -8.27
N ASP A 368 -12.78 -11.70 -9.05
CA ASP A 368 -13.23 -13.07 -9.30
C ASP A 368 -13.20 -13.91 -8.02
N ALA A 369 -12.17 -13.74 -7.19
CA ALA A 369 -12.07 -14.41 -5.89
C ALA A 369 -13.20 -14.00 -4.94
N ILE A 370 -13.53 -12.70 -4.87
CA ILE A 370 -14.68 -12.19 -4.10
C ILE A 370 -15.98 -12.82 -4.59
N ASN A 371 -16.24 -12.76 -5.90
CA ASN A 371 -17.49 -13.28 -6.48
C ASN A 371 -17.65 -14.80 -6.23
N LYS A 372 -16.57 -15.57 -6.40
CA LYS A 372 -16.56 -17.00 -6.09
C LYS A 372 -16.74 -17.25 -4.60
N GLY A 373 -16.04 -16.51 -3.73
CA GLY A 373 -16.14 -16.63 -2.28
C GLY A 373 -17.55 -16.33 -1.75
N ILE A 374 -18.18 -15.24 -2.20
CA ILE A 374 -19.57 -14.91 -1.85
C ILE A 374 -20.51 -16.01 -2.31
N ARG A 375 -20.32 -16.53 -3.53
CA ARG A 375 -21.15 -17.63 -4.06
C ARG A 375 -21.02 -18.90 -3.20
N VAL A 376 -19.80 -19.23 -2.77
CA VAL A 376 -19.56 -20.38 -1.87
C VAL A 376 -20.30 -20.17 -0.54
N ILE A 377 -20.18 -19.00 0.09
CA ILE A 377 -20.88 -18.69 1.35
C ILE A 377 -22.39 -18.84 1.18
N ILE A 378 -22.99 -18.27 0.13
CA ILE A 378 -24.43 -18.33 -0.12
C ILE A 378 -24.89 -19.76 -0.35
N VAL A 379 -24.20 -20.52 -1.21
CA VAL A 379 -24.57 -21.91 -1.51
C VAL A 379 -24.45 -22.78 -0.27
N SER A 380 -23.35 -22.65 0.50
CA SER A 380 -23.18 -23.38 1.77
C SER A 380 -24.28 -23.06 2.77
N ALA A 381 -24.61 -21.78 2.95
CA ALA A 381 -25.67 -21.34 3.86
C ALA A 381 -27.05 -21.90 3.44
N ILE A 382 -27.38 -21.89 2.14
CA ILE A 382 -28.65 -22.44 1.63
C ILE A 382 -28.73 -23.96 1.87
N ILE A 383 -27.67 -24.70 1.58
CA ILE A 383 -27.65 -26.16 1.79
C ILE A 383 -27.86 -26.48 3.27
N VAL A 384 -27.13 -25.79 4.15
CA VAL A 384 -27.24 -25.97 5.60
C VAL A 384 -28.63 -25.58 6.10
N PHE A 385 -29.17 -24.47 5.64
CA PHE A 385 -30.54 -24.02 5.98
C PHE A 385 -31.60 -25.08 5.63
N ILE A 386 -31.56 -25.58 4.38
CA ILE A 386 -32.50 -26.62 3.92
C ILE A 386 -32.37 -27.90 4.78
N PHE A 387 -31.13 -28.33 5.05
CA PHE A 387 -30.89 -29.49 5.90
C PHE A 387 -31.48 -29.32 7.30
N MET A 388 -31.25 -28.17 7.96
CA MET A 388 -31.72 -27.92 9.32
C MET A 388 -33.23 -27.87 9.41
N VAL A 389 -33.91 -27.23 8.47
CA VAL A 389 -35.39 -27.19 8.44
C VAL A 389 -35.98 -28.57 8.20
N ILE A 390 -35.44 -29.36 7.28
CA ILE A 390 -35.94 -30.69 6.96
C ILE A 390 -35.74 -31.67 8.13
N TYR A 391 -34.56 -31.65 8.77
CA TYR A 391 -34.21 -32.66 9.78
C TYR A 391 -34.68 -32.30 11.17
N TYR A 392 -34.64 -31.01 11.58
CA TYR A 392 -34.96 -30.51 12.91
C TYR A 392 -36.25 -29.69 12.98
N ASN A 393 -36.98 -29.54 11.88
CA ASN A 393 -38.27 -28.83 11.83
C ASN A 393 -38.19 -27.43 12.45
N LEU A 394 -39.02 -27.12 13.45
CA LEU A 394 -39.07 -25.83 14.12
C LEU A 394 -37.76 -25.48 14.85
N SER A 395 -37.11 -26.47 15.45
CA SER A 395 -35.80 -26.27 16.09
C SER A 395 -34.73 -25.93 15.05
N GLY A 396 -34.81 -26.51 13.85
CA GLY A 396 -33.96 -26.14 12.70
C GLY A 396 -34.11 -24.67 12.32
N LEU A 397 -35.34 -24.15 12.26
CA LEU A 397 -35.59 -22.73 12.00
C LEU A 397 -34.94 -21.81 13.05
N ILE A 398 -34.94 -22.23 14.33
CA ILE A 398 -34.21 -21.47 15.37
C ILE A 398 -32.71 -21.46 15.11
N ALA A 399 -32.14 -22.61 14.73
CA ALA A 399 -30.72 -22.69 14.38
C ALA A 399 -30.37 -21.80 13.18
N ASP A 400 -31.24 -21.73 12.18
CA ASP A 400 -31.04 -20.89 10.97
C ASP A 400 -31.09 -19.40 11.30
N ILE A 401 -31.97 -18.99 12.22
CA ILE A 401 -31.98 -17.60 12.74
C ILE A 401 -30.66 -17.32 13.49
N CYS A 402 -30.18 -18.25 14.30
CA CYS A 402 -28.91 -18.11 15.00
C CYS A 402 -27.72 -18.07 14.03
N LEU A 403 -27.75 -18.88 12.97
CA LEU A 403 -26.74 -18.86 11.92
C LEU A 403 -26.70 -17.50 11.17
N PHE A 404 -27.88 -16.98 10.80
CA PHE A 404 -27.97 -15.66 10.19
C PHE A 404 -27.40 -14.57 11.11
N LEU A 405 -27.77 -14.57 12.38
CA LEU A 405 -27.26 -13.64 13.38
C LEU A 405 -25.75 -13.83 13.62
N ASN A 406 -25.25 -15.06 13.55
CA ASN A 406 -23.82 -15.34 13.66
C ASN A 406 -23.03 -14.63 12.54
N ILE A 407 -23.41 -14.85 11.28
CA ILE A 407 -22.74 -14.21 10.14
C ILE A 407 -22.84 -12.69 10.24
N PHE A 408 -24.02 -12.18 10.60
CA PHE A 408 -24.28 -10.76 10.73
C PHE A 408 -23.42 -10.10 11.82
N PHE A 409 -23.35 -10.67 13.01
CA PHE A 409 -22.52 -10.19 14.11
C PHE A 409 -21.03 -10.37 13.84
N LEU A 410 -20.63 -11.45 13.16
CA LEU A 410 -19.24 -11.66 12.74
C LEU A 410 -18.77 -10.51 11.84
N LEU A 411 -19.55 -10.17 10.81
CA LEU A 411 -19.22 -9.05 9.91
C LEU A 411 -19.22 -7.71 10.64
N ALA A 412 -20.16 -7.50 11.56
CA ALA A 412 -20.24 -6.28 12.36
C ALA A 412 -19.01 -6.11 13.28
N LEU A 413 -18.60 -7.19 13.95
CA LEU A 413 -17.39 -7.19 14.79
C LEU A 413 -16.12 -7.00 13.94
N LEU A 414 -16.04 -7.67 12.78
CA LEU A 414 -14.93 -7.48 11.85
C LEU A 414 -14.81 -6.01 11.42
N SER A 415 -15.93 -5.35 11.12
CA SER A 415 -15.99 -3.92 10.80
C SER A 415 -15.56 -3.04 11.97
N THR A 416 -16.07 -3.33 13.18
CA THR A 416 -15.77 -2.55 14.39
C THR A 416 -14.31 -2.65 14.80
N LEU A 417 -13.74 -3.86 14.73
CA LEU A 417 -12.33 -4.15 15.05
C LEU A 417 -11.37 -3.77 13.92
N ARG A 418 -11.88 -3.25 12.81
CA ARG A 418 -11.10 -2.92 11.61
C ARG A 418 -10.29 -4.12 11.10
N GLY A 419 -10.89 -5.31 11.17
CA GLY A 419 -10.25 -6.53 10.68
C GLY A 419 -10.18 -6.54 9.15
N THR A 420 -9.09 -7.09 8.62
CA THR A 420 -8.91 -7.24 7.17
C THR A 420 -9.50 -8.55 6.70
N LEU A 421 -10.47 -8.49 5.79
CA LEU A 421 -11.05 -9.67 5.15
C LEU A 421 -10.14 -10.11 4.00
N THR A 422 -9.62 -11.32 4.11
CA THR A 422 -8.74 -11.97 3.12
C THR A 422 -9.45 -13.13 2.43
N LEU A 423 -8.91 -13.66 1.33
CA LEU A 423 -9.48 -14.84 0.68
C LEU A 423 -9.56 -16.05 1.62
N PRO A 424 -8.51 -16.41 2.39
CA PRO A 424 -8.65 -17.39 3.48
C PRO A 424 -9.64 -16.96 4.57
N GLY A 425 -9.79 -15.66 4.83
CA GLY A 425 -10.81 -15.15 5.77
C GLY A 425 -12.23 -15.44 5.30
N ILE A 426 -12.51 -15.34 3.99
CA ILE A 426 -13.78 -15.76 3.39
C ILE A 426 -14.01 -17.28 3.61
N ALA A 427 -12.98 -18.09 3.41
CA ALA A 427 -13.05 -19.53 3.71
C ALA A 427 -13.30 -19.79 5.20
N GLY A 428 -12.71 -18.97 6.09
CA GLY A 428 -13.00 -18.97 7.53
C GLY A 428 -14.47 -18.71 7.85
N ILE A 429 -15.11 -17.75 7.17
CA ILE A 429 -16.55 -17.50 7.30
C ILE A 429 -17.37 -18.73 6.86
N ALA A 430 -17.03 -19.33 5.72
CA ALA A 430 -17.70 -20.54 5.24
C ALA A 430 -17.55 -21.72 6.23
N LEU A 431 -16.37 -21.87 6.83
CA LEU A 431 -16.12 -22.88 7.85
C LEU A 431 -16.93 -22.62 9.13
N THR A 432 -17.06 -21.37 9.57
CA THR A 432 -17.86 -21.02 10.76
C THR A 432 -19.34 -21.29 10.57
N ILE A 433 -19.88 -21.27 9.35
CA ILE A 433 -21.25 -21.70 9.04
C ILE A 433 -21.46 -23.15 9.48
N GLY A 434 -20.56 -24.06 9.07
CA GLY A 434 -20.64 -25.47 9.48
C GLY A 434 -20.52 -25.65 10.99
N MET A 435 -19.51 -25.05 11.61
CA MET A 435 -19.28 -25.15 13.07
C MET A 435 -20.41 -24.52 13.90
N SER A 436 -21.10 -23.50 13.36
CA SER A 436 -22.26 -22.90 14.04
C SER A 436 -23.44 -23.86 14.12
N VAL A 437 -23.65 -24.64 13.08
CA VAL A 437 -24.71 -25.65 13.04
C VAL A 437 -24.39 -26.84 13.95
N ASP A 438 -23.12 -27.26 14.03
CA ASP A 438 -22.69 -28.34 14.91
C ASP A 438 -23.04 -28.06 16.38
N ALA A 439 -22.85 -26.83 16.86
CA ALA A 439 -23.25 -26.42 18.20
C ALA A 439 -24.76 -26.56 18.41
N SER A 440 -25.58 -26.18 17.42
CA SER A 440 -27.03 -26.30 17.45
C SER A 440 -27.47 -27.77 17.44
N ILE A 441 -26.85 -28.62 16.61
CA ILE A 441 -27.11 -30.07 16.55
C ILE A 441 -26.83 -30.72 17.90
N LEU A 442 -25.71 -30.44 18.55
CA LEU A 442 -25.38 -30.97 19.88
C LEU A 442 -26.45 -30.62 20.93
N ILE A 443 -26.94 -29.37 20.90
CA ILE A 443 -28.01 -28.93 21.79
C ILE A 443 -29.31 -29.72 21.51
N PHE A 444 -29.68 -29.85 20.21
CA PHE A 444 -30.94 -30.49 19.83
C PHE A 444 -30.95 -31.99 20.12
N GLU A 445 -29.85 -32.68 19.81
CA GLU A 445 -29.76 -34.12 20.15
C GLU A 445 -29.79 -34.31 21.67
N ARG A 446 -29.17 -33.43 22.44
CA ARG A 446 -29.25 -33.51 23.89
C ARG A 446 -30.67 -33.25 24.40
N ILE A 447 -31.41 -32.31 23.82
CA ILE A 447 -32.84 -32.11 24.14
C ILE A 447 -33.66 -33.34 23.77
N ARG A 448 -33.40 -33.97 22.61
CA ARG A 448 -34.07 -35.24 22.22
C ARG A 448 -33.83 -36.38 23.23
N GLU A 449 -32.59 -36.52 23.72
CA GLU A 449 -32.27 -37.50 24.77
C GLU A 449 -33.07 -37.25 26.06
N GLU A 450 -33.13 -35.98 26.50
CA GLU A 450 -33.88 -35.62 27.71
C GLU A 450 -35.42 -35.80 27.54
N LEU A 451 -35.94 -35.54 26.33
CA LEU A 451 -37.35 -35.84 26.00
C LEU A 451 -37.65 -37.35 26.02
N ARG A 452 -36.73 -38.17 25.45
CA ARG A 452 -36.83 -39.64 25.48
C ARG A 452 -36.78 -40.20 26.90
N SER A 453 -36.12 -39.52 27.83
CA SER A 453 -36.11 -39.86 29.26
C SER A 453 -37.40 -39.48 30.00
N GLY A 454 -38.44 -38.97 29.31
CA GLY A 454 -39.74 -38.66 29.86
C GLY A 454 -39.90 -37.26 30.48
N LYS A 455 -38.94 -36.35 30.26
CA LYS A 455 -39.04 -34.97 30.74
C LYS A 455 -40.02 -34.14 29.91
N THR A 456 -40.64 -33.16 30.55
CA THR A 456 -41.49 -32.19 29.85
C THR A 456 -40.67 -31.32 28.90
N PRO A 457 -41.24 -30.77 27.82
CA PRO A 457 -40.51 -29.95 26.84
C PRO A 457 -39.68 -28.84 27.50
N LEU A 458 -40.22 -28.12 28.46
CA LEU A 458 -39.52 -27.03 29.15
C LEU A 458 -38.32 -27.53 29.97
N THR A 459 -38.47 -28.60 30.72
CA THR A 459 -37.38 -29.18 31.53
C THR A 459 -36.34 -29.89 30.66
N ALA A 460 -36.74 -30.47 29.53
CA ALA A 460 -35.83 -31.10 28.58
C ALA A 460 -34.94 -30.06 27.86
N VAL A 461 -35.51 -28.92 27.44
CA VAL A 461 -34.76 -27.81 26.86
C VAL A 461 -33.75 -27.24 27.87
N ASP A 462 -34.17 -26.96 29.12
CA ASP A 462 -33.26 -26.42 30.14
C ASP A 462 -32.11 -27.39 30.48
N ALA A 463 -32.42 -28.69 30.65
CA ALA A 463 -31.43 -29.72 30.89
C ALA A 463 -30.49 -29.94 29.70
N GLY A 464 -31.02 -29.93 28.47
CA GLY A 464 -30.28 -30.09 27.23
C GLY A 464 -29.28 -28.96 27.04
N PHE A 465 -29.72 -27.70 27.15
CA PHE A 465 -28.82 -26.55 27.08
C PHE A 465 -27.72 -26.59 28.14
N LYS A 466 -28.09 -26.87 29.42
CA LYS A 466 -27.12 -26.92 30.52
C LYS A 466 -25.98 -27.94 30.27
N ARG A 467 -26.34 -29.13 29.76
CA ARG A 467 -25.35 -30.18 29.49
C ARG A 467 -24.56 -29.94 28.23
N ALA A 468 -25.21 -29.52 27.13
CA ALA A 468 -24.56 -29.27 25.86
C ALA A 468 -23.59 -28.07 25.93
N THR A 469 -23.88 -27.04 26.72
CA THR A 469 -23.04 -25.84 26.85
C THR A 469 -21.61 -26.17 27.23
N VAL A 470 -21.38 -27.08 28.18
CA VAL A 470 -20.02 -27.47 28.60
C VAL A 470 -19.26 -28.08 27.43
N THR A 471 -19.86 -29.06 26.75
CA THR A 471 -19.26 -29.73 25.59
C THR A 471 -18.98 -28.78 24.45
N ILE A 472 -19.86 -27.82 24.18
CA ILE A 472 -19.68 -26.81 23.12
C ILE A 472 -18.52 -25.86 23.45
N ILE A 473 -18.41 -25.41 24.70
CA ILE A 473 -17.30 -24.55 25.13
C ILE A 473 -15.98 -25.31 25.00
N ASP A 474 -15.90 -26.54 25.50
CA ASP A 474 -14.67 -27.35 25.44
C ASP A 474 -14.22 -27.60 23.99
N ALA A 475 -15.14 -27.96 23.10
CA ALA A 475 -14.86 -28.20 21.69
C ALA A 475 -14.39 -26.95 20.98
N ASN A 476 -15.00 -25.79 21.25
CA ASN A 476 -14.61 -24.53 20.60
C ASN A 476 -13.32 -23.92 21.20
N LEU A 477 -13.04 -24.18 22.49
CA LEU A 477 -11.85 -23.66 23.17
C LEU A 477 -10.55 -24.12 22.50
N THR A 478 -10.44 -25.38 22.12
CA THR A 478 -9.27 -25.94 21.43
C THR A 478 -9.05 -25.26 20.07
N THR A 479 -10.13 -25.02 19.33
CA THR A 479 -10.07 -24.32 18.04
C THR A 479 -9.71 -22.84 18.21
N ILE A 480 -10.23 -22.18 19.24
CA ILE A 480 -9.88 -20.77 19.55
C ILE A 480 -8.38 -20.66 19.90
N ILE A 481 -7.85 -21.58 20.72
CA ILE A 481 -6.41 -21.60 21.06
C ILE A 481 -5.56 -21.73 19.80
N THR A 482 -5.91 -22.67 18.92
CA THR A 482 -5.21 -22.86 17.65
C THR A 482 -5.29 -21.60 16.77
N ALA A 483 -6.46 -20.98 16.69
CA ALA A 483 -6.67 -19.75 15.93
C ALA A 483 -5.87 -18.56 16.52
N ILE A 484 -5.74 -18.46 17.85
CA ILE A 484 -4.88 -17.45 18.50
C ILE A 484 -3.40 -17.66 18.12
N VAL A 485 -2.91 -18.89 18.10
CA VAL A 485 -1.55 -19.19 17.65
C VAL A 485 -1.35 -18.80 16.18
N LEU A 486 -2.31 -19.14 15.31
CA LEU A 486 -2.29 -18.73 13.91
C LEU A 486 -2.34 -17.21 13.74
N TYR A 487 -3.07 -16.50 14.58
CA TYR A 487 -3.11 -15.03 14.58
C TYR A 487 -1.76 -14.43 14.99
N TRP A 488 -1.11 -15.00 15.98
CA TRP A 488 0.15 -14.48 16.53
C TRP A 488 1.34 -14.77 15.63
N LEU A 489 1.46 -16.01 15.13
CA LEU A 489 2.57 -16.44 14.27
C LEU A 489 2.29 -16.21 12.78
N GLY A 490 1.04 -16.08 12.38
CA GLY A 490 0.64 -15.92 10.98
C GLY A 490 0.93 -14.54 10.40
N THR A 491 1.12 -14.49 9.09
CA THR A 491 1.30 -13.26 8.34
C THR A 491 0.15 -13.07 7.35
N GLY A 492 -0.15 -11.81 7.00
CA GLY A 492 -1.09 -11.44 5.94
C GLY A 492 -2.37 -12.29 5.87
N PRO A 493 -2.53 -13.13 4.83
CA PRO A 493 -3.72 -13.94 4.62
C PRO A 493 -4.05 -14.92 5.75
N ILE A 494 -3.03 -15.53 6.38
CA ILE A 494 -3.20 -16.47 7.50
C ILE A 494 -3.77 -15.75 8.72
N ARG A 495 -3.28 -14.55 9.02
CA ARG A 495 -3.78 -13.71 10.11
C ARG A 495 -5.24 -13.29 9.86
N GLY A 496 -5.61 -12.98 8.61
CA GLY A 496 -6.99 -12.69 8.23
C GLY A 496 -7.93 -13.88 8.48
N PHE A 497 -7.51 -15.10 8.09
CA PHE A 497 -8.24 -16.33 8.40
C PHE A 497 -8.43 -16.54 9.91
N ALA A 498 -7.34 -16.42 10.68
CA ALA A 498 -7.38 -16.58 12.12
C ALA A 498 -8.32 -15.57 12.79
N THR A 499 -8.32 -14.32 12.34
CA THR A 499 -9.21 -13.26 12.85
C THR A 499 -10.67 -13.60 12.62
N THR A 500 -11.05 -14.00 11.40
CA THR A 500 -12.44 -14.36 11.09
C THR A 500 -12.87 -15.60 11.85
N LEU A 501 -11.99 -16.57 12.03
CA LEU A 501 -12.27 -17.79 12.78
C LEU A 501 -12.49 -17.51 14.27
N ILE A 502 -11.63 -16.71 14.93
CA ILE A 502 -11.78 -16.33 16.34
C ILE A 502 -13.09 -15.59 16.55
N ILE A 503 -13.35 -14.56 15.74
CA ILE A 503 -14.59 -13.77 15.85
C ILE A 503 -15.81 -14.68 15.61
N GLY A 504 -15.79 -15.52 14.58
CA GLY A 504 -16.87 -16.43 14.24
C GLY A 504 -17.20 -17.41 15.35
N LEU A 505 -16.18 -18.00 15.99
CA LEU A 505 -16.36 -18.92 17.11
C LEU A 505 -16.91 -18.22 18.36
N LEU A 506 -16.41 -17.04 18.71
CA LEU A 506 -16.92 -16.26 19.84
C LEU A 506 -18.38 -15.86 19.63
N VAL A 507 -18.72 -15.40 18.44
CA VAL A 507 -20.09 -15.06 18.07
C VAL A 507 -20.96 -16.32 18.06
N ASN A 508 -20.45 -17.46 17.59
CA ASN A 508 -21.16 -18.72 17.59
C ASN A 508 -21.52 -19.17 19.01
N LEU A 509 -20.59 -19.11 19.96
CA LEU A 509 -20.87 -19.40 21.36
C LEU A 509 -22.01 -18.52 21.91
N PHE A 510 -22.01 -17.24 21.56
CA PHE A 510 -23.07 -16.32 21.95
C PHE A 510 -24.41 -16.68 21.28
N THR A 511 -24.46 -16.91 20.00
CA THR A 511 -25.70 -17.16 19.25
C THR A 511 -26.29 -18.55 19.58
N ALA A 512 -25.46 -19.59 19.60
CA ALA A 512 -25.92 -20.95 19.88
C ALA A 512 -26.34 -21.16 21.34
N ILE A 513 -25.62 -20.59 22.31
CA ILE A 513 -25.92 -20.83 23.74
C ILE A 513 -26.94 -19.83 24.27
N PHE A 514 -26.75 -18.52 23.97
CA PHE A 514 -27.60 -17.48 24.56
C PHE A 514 -28.83 -17.18 23.70
N VAL A 515 -28.62 -16.87 22.41
CA VAL A 515 -29.71 -16.44 21.51
C VAL A 515 -30.69 -17.61 21.28
N ALA A 516 -30.18 -18.80 20.93
CA ALA A 516 -31.02 -19.98 20.71
C ALA A 516 -31.85 -20.31 21.94
N ARG A 517 -31.27 -20.26 23.17
CA ARG A 517 -31.99 -20.49 24.42
C ARG A 517 -33.13 -19.49 24.61
N VAL A 518 -32.90 -18.21 24.34
CA VAL A 518 -33.93 -17.16 24.43
C VAL A 518 -35.06 -17.42 23.44
N LEU A 519 -34.74 -17.82 22.20
CA LEU A 519 -35.75 -18.16 21.20
C LEU A 519 -36.59 -19.37 21.63
N PHE A 520 -35.96 -20.43 22.16
CA PHE A 520 -36.71 -21.56 22.74
C PHE A 520 -37.58 -21.15 23.91
N GLU A 521 -37.07 -20.31 24.84
CA GLU A 521 -37.86 -19.79 25.97
C GLU A 521 -39.10 -19.00 25.49
N ILE A 522 -38.98 -18.20 24.43
CA ILE A 522 -40.07 -17.44 23.83
C ILE A 522 -41.14 -18.39 23.26
N ILE A 523 -40.69 -19.32 22.40
CA ILE A 523 -41.59 -20.25 21.70
C ILE A 523 -42.31 -21.16 22.68
N LEU A 524 -41.62 -21.71 23.69
CA LEU A 524 -42.23 -22.57 24.70
C LEU A 524 -43.21 -21.83 25.64
N ASN A 525 -42.97 -20.55 25.91
CA ASN A 525 -43.92 -19.76 26.73
C ASN A 525 -45.14 -19.30 25.92
N GLN A 526 -45.01 -19.12 24.62
CA GLN A 526 -46.07 -18.63 23.74
C GLN A 526 -46.97 -19.79 23.24
N PHE A 527 -46.36 -20.94 22.97
CA PHE A 527 -47.05 -22.13 22.47
C PHE A 527 -46.86 -23.29 23.46
N GLN A 528 -47.93 -23.75 24.08
CA GLN A 528 -47.92 -24.91 24.97
C GLN A 528 -47.80 -26.21 24.16
N PHE A 529 -46.59 -26.55 23.71
CA PHE A 529 -46.37 -27.78 22.96
C PHE A 529 -46.48 -29.02 23.84
N LYS A 530 -47.39 -29.96 23.52
CA LYS A 530 -47.41 -31.30 24.09
C LYS A 530 -46.22 -32.15 23.63
N ARG A 531 -45.73 -31.92 22.43
CA ARG A 531 -44.50 -32.52 21.86
C ARG A 531 -43.69 -31.42 21.13
N LEU A 532 -42.45 -31.29 21.48
CA LEU A 532 -41.53 -30.34 20.81
C LEU A 532 -41.20 -30.88 19.42
N PRO A 533 -41.40 -30.12 18.35
CA PRO A 533 -41.00 -30.52 17.00
C PRO A 533 -39.49 -30.29 16.82
N ILE A 534 -38.69 -31.34 17.12
CA ILE A 534 -37.22 -31.34 17.12
C ILE A 534 -36.72 -32.61 16.48
#